data_b2266d3bcbd8a6b8eed522f748eff038
#
_entry.id   b2266d3bcbd8a6b8eed522f748eff038
#
_cell.length_a   1.000
_cell.length_b   1.000
_cell.length_c   1.000
_cell.angle_alpha   90.00
_cell.angle_beta   90.00
_cell.angle_gamma   90.00
#
_symmetry.space_group_name_H-M   'P 1'
#
loop_
_entity.id
_entity.type
_entity.pdbx_description
1 polymer ?
#
loop_
_entity_poly.entity_id
_entity_poly.type
_entity_poly.pdbx_seq_one_letter_code
_entity_poly.pdbx_strand_id
1 'polypeptide(L)'
;MTRAARLSRPVPSGRDRRRFLPRRRPRAERARSWTLPLACGVAALALAAFAVIAALRPGVSDDNAAFVDNAATEEVRAAAEHALRTVYGYQLKDIDGYQAAVSQVLTGKMRAELDSYAATTISAIKQAGTSTEAHVEPVGVTKLTGDRAEVLVNLVVSAEKDGIAQQSVAGPVVLQMRKVDGRWLAEDIVDR
;
A
#
# COMPACT_ATOMS: atom_id res chain seq x y z
N MET A 1 0.92 33.81 -90.72
CA MET A 1 -0.41 34.19 -91.28
C MET A 1 -1.22 34.66 -90.06
N THR A 2 -1.34 35.96 -89.94
CA THR A 2 -2.48 36.80 -90.21
C THR A 2 -3.54 36.72 -89.11
N ARG A 3 -3.92 37.68 -88.39
CA ARG A 3 -4.25 39.10 -88.47
C ARG A 3 -5.02 39.42 -87.17
N ALA A 4 -4.66 40.29 -86.34
CA ALA A 4 -5.01 41.69 -86.17
C ALA A 4 -6.49 42.03 -86.34
N ALA A 5 -7.09 42.60 -85.31
CA ALA A 5 -8.04 43.73 -85.28
C ALA A 5 -8.45 43.99 -83.83
N ARG A 6 -8.07 44.95 -83.24
CA ARG A 6 -8.33 46.38 -83.00
C ARG A 6 -9.80 46.76 -82.92
N LEU A 7 -10.00 47.66 -81.97
CA LEU A 7 -11.07 48.66 -81.83
C LEU A 7 -12.21 48.21 -80.87
N SER A 8 -12.75 48.94 -79.93
CA SER A 8 -12.67 50.39 -79.65
C SER A 8 -13.21 50.63 -78.26
N ARG A 9 -12.70 51.61 -77.55
CA ARG A 9 -13.38 52.25 -76.44
C ARG A 9 -14.61 53.04 -76.91
N PRO A 10 -15.62 53.20 -76.01
CA PRO A 10 -15.89 54.53 -75.53
C PRO A 10 -16.17 54.56 -74.01
N VAL A 11 -15.71 55.60 -73.36
CA VAL A 11 -16.22 56.19 -72.14
C VAL A 11 -17.37 57.12 -72.59
N PRO A 12 -18.51 57.19 -71.82
CA PRO A 12 -18.65 58.27 -70.91
C PRO A 12 -19.46 58.05 -69.60
N SER A 13 -19.04 58.74 -68.63
CA SER A 13 -19.80 59.67 -67.76
C SER A 13 -21.12 59.19 -67.12
N GLY A 14 -21.10 59.17 -65.89
CA GLY A 14 -22.26 59.09 -65.04
C GLY A 14 -21.84 59.24 -63.55
N ARG A 15 -21.78 60.47 -63.14
CA ARG A 15 -21.66 60.80 -61.70
C ARG A 15 -22.87 60.31 -60.95
N ASP A 16 -22.74 59.23 -60.25
CA ASP A 16 -23.70 58.89 -59.22
C ASP A 16 -22.99 58.99 -57.89
N ARG A 17 -23.20 60.15 -57.27
CA ARG A 17 -22.81 60.39 -55.90
C ARG A 17 -23.73 59.58 -54.98
N ARG A 18 -23.48 58.28 -54.86
CA ARG A 18 -24.10 57.55 -53.77
C ARG A 18 -23.36 57.90 -52.52
N ARG A 19 -24.07 58.69 -51.68
CA ARG A 19 -23.74 58.98 -50.28
C ARG A 19 -23.39 57.66 -49.60
N PHE A 20 -22.09 57.47 -49.27
CA PHE A 20 -21.64 56.50 -48.33
C PHE A 20 -22.15 56.93 -46.95
N LEU A 21 -23.31 56.37 -46.56
CA LEU A 21 -23.73 56.39 -45.20
C LEU A 21 -22.75 55.45 -44.45
N PRO A 22 -22.08 55.91 -43.39
CA PRO A 22 -21.25 55.01 -42.59
C PRO A 22 -22.19 54.02 -41.97
N ARG A 23 -22.04 52.76 -42.38
CA ARG A 23 -22.68 51.59 -41.80
C ARG A 23 -22.21 51.57 -40.33
N ARG A 24 -23.03 52.02 -39.41
CA ARG A 24 -22.82 51.86 -37.99
C ARG A 24 -22.64 50.34 -37.75
N ARG A 25 -21.39 49.97 -37.54
CA ARG A 25 -21.08 48.62 -36.98
C ARG A 25 -21.88 48.49 -35.71
N PRO A 26 -22.63 47.41 -35.53
CA PRO A 26 -23.24 47.18 -34.24
C PRO A 26 -22.08 47.13 -33.26
N ARG A 27 -22.13 47.98 -32.27
CA ARG A 27 -21.26 47.97 -31.12
C ARG A 27 -21.59 46.64 -30.45
N ALA A 28 -20.73 45.61 -30.71
CA ALA A 28 -20.81 44.39 -29.96
C ALA A 28 -20.83 44.81 -28.51
N GLU A 29 -21.97 44.66 -27.88
CA GLU A 29 -22.12 44.72 -26.44
C GLU A 29 -21.09 43.72 -25.94
N ARG A 30 -20.00 44.23 -25.39
CA ARG A 30 -19.17 43.50 -24.48
C ARG A 30 -20.09 43.16 -23.32
N ALA A 31 -20.88 42.12 -23.47
CA ALA A 31 -21.35 41.37 -22.35
C ALA A 31 -20.06 40.99 -21.61
N ARG A 32 -19.72 41.84 -20.67
CA ARG A 32 -18.61 41.65 -19.75
C ARG A 32 -18.89 40.36 -19.06
N SER A 33 -18.33 39.29 -19.63
CA SER A 33 -18.55 37.94 -19.16
C SER A 33 -17.94 37.81 -17.77
N TRP A 34 -18.70 38.22 -16.78
CA TRP A 34 -18.40 37.95 -15.38
C TRP A 34 -18.39 36.44 -15.09
N THR A 35 -18.83 35.63 -16.04
CA THR A 35 -18.81 34.18 -16.00
C THR A 35 -17.36 33.64 -15.94
N LEU A 36 -16.40 34.28 -16.64
CA LEU A 36 -15.01 33.82 -16.64
C LEU A 36 -14.34 34.00 -15.28
N PRO A 37 -14.37 35.19 -14.62
CA PRO A 37 -13.81 35.33 -13.27
C PRO A 37 -14.57 34.50 -12.22
N LEU A 38 -15.90 34.35 -12.37
CA LEU A 38 -16.69 33.50 -11.49
C LEU A 38 -16.30 32.02 -11.63
N ALA A 39 -16.14 31.51 -12.86
CA ALA A 39 -15.70 30.16 -13.13
C ALA A 39 -14.27 29.89 -12.59
N CYS A 40 -13.35 30.85 -12.77
CA CYS A 40 -12.00 30.75 -12.18
C CYS A 40 -12.03 30.76 -10.64
N GLY A 41 -12.91 31.57 -10.03
CA GLY A 41 -13.08 31.60 -8.58
C GLY A 41 -13.61 30.28 -8.01
N VAL A 42 -14.61 29.68 -8.66
CA VAL A 42 -15.15 28.35 -8.29
C VAL A 42 -14.10 27.26 -8.46
N ALA A 43 -13.34 27.27 -9.57
CA ALA A 43 -12.26 26.33 -9.79
C ALA A 43 -11.14 26.46 -8.74
N ALA A 44 -10.76 27.69 -8.38
CA ALA A 44 -9.77 27.93 -7.33
C ALA A 44 -10.24 27.44 -5.95
N LEU A 45 -11.52 27.66 -5.60
CA LEU A 45 -12.10 27.15 -4.36
C LEU A 45 -12.16 25.61 -4.36
N ALA A 46 -12.52 24.99 -5.48
CA ALA A 46 -12.53 23.52 -5.60
C ALA A 46 -11.12 22.94 -5.45
N LEU A 47 -10.12 23.55 -6.07
CA LEU A 47 -8.72 23.13 -5.93
C LEU A 47 -8.19 23.36 -4.51
N ALA A 48 -8.57 24.45 -3.85
CA ALA A 48 -8.20 24.70 -2.46
C ALA A 48 -8.85 23.67 -1.52
N ALA A 49 -10.12 23.37 -1.70
CA ALA A 49 -10.82 22.31 -0.94
C ALA A 49 -10.18 20.93 -1.18
N PHE A 50 -9.84 20.61 -2.43
CA PHE A 50 -9.14 19.37 -2.76
C PHE A 50 -7.75 19.31 -2.12
N ALA A 51 -7.00 20.42 -2.14
CA ALA A 51 -5.69 20.52 -1.49
C ALA A 51 -5.77 20.34 0.03
N VAL A 52 -6.81 20.87 0.69
CA VAL A 52 -7.06 20.66 2.11
C VAL A 52 -7.40 19.20 2.39
N ILE A 53 -8.29 18.59 1.59
CA ILE A 53 -8.63 17.16 1.73
C ILE A 53 -7.39 16.29 1.50
N ALA A 54 -6.58 16.60 0.49
CA ALA A 54 -5.34 15.89 0.20
C ALA A 54 -4.29 16.07 1.32
N ALA A 55 -4.23 17.23 1.95
CA ALA A 55 -3.36 17.50 3.09
C ALA A 55 -3.80 16.76 4.36
N LEU A 56 -5.10 16.61 4.56
CA LEU A 56 -5.68 15.83 5.67
C LEU A 56 -5.56 14.31 5.48
N ARG A 57 -5.15 13.83 4.27
CA ARG A 57 -4.92 12.42 3.95
C ARG A 57 -5.96 11.47 4.59
N PRO A 58 -7.28 11.66 4.34
CA PRO A 58 -8.28 10.78 4.92
C PRO A 58 -8.03 9.35 4.44
N GLY A 59 -7.76 8.44 5.39
CA GLY A 59 -7.45 7.04 5.11
C GLY A 59 -5.97 6.66 5.11
N VAL A 60 -5.06 7.62 5.26
CA VAL A 60 -3.66 7.35 5.62
C VAL A 60 -3.53 7.63 7.11
N SER A 61 -3.43 6.60 7.94
CA SER A 61 -3.03 6.79 9.33
C SER A 61 -1.57 7.24 9.31
N ASP A 62 -1.31 8.49 9.69
CA ASP A 62 0.04 9.04 9.86
C ASP A 62 0.86 8.25 10.90
N ASP A 63 0.22 7.34 11.62
CA ASP A 63 0.82 6.45 12.63
C ASP A 63 1.47 5.19 12.03
N ASN A 64 1.36 4.93 10.72
CA ASN A 64 1.99 3.74 10.13
C ASN A 64 3.43 4.03 9.72
N ALA A 65 4.37 3.68 10.58
CA ALA A 65 5.81 3.84 10.37
C ALA A 65 6.43 2.81 9.42
N ALA A 66 5.69 1.78 8.98
CA ALA A 66 6.21 0.68 8.16
C ALA A 66 6.88 1.11 6.84
N PHE A 67 6.51 2.25 6.31
CA PHE A 67 7.05 2.78 5.04
C PHE A 67 8.01 3.96 5.20
N VAL A 68 8.17 4.48 6.41
CA VAL A 68 8.97 5.69 6.68
C VAL A 68 10.10 5.46 7.66
N ASP A 69 10.01 4.46 8.53
CA ASP A 69 11.06 4.08 9.47
C ASP A 69 11.62 2.69 9.12
N ASN A 70 12.66 2.69 8.30
CA ASN A 70 13.32 1.46 7.86
C ASN A 70 13.97 0.70 9.02
N ALA A 71 14.52 1.40 10.02
CA ALA A 71 15.20 0.75 11.14
C ALA A 71 14.19 0.01 12.04
N ALA A 72 13.08 0.66 12.38
CA ALA A 72 12.01 0.02 13.15
C ALA A 72 11.34 -1.11 12.36
N THR A 73 11.20 -0.97 11.04
CA THR A 73 10.64 -2.01 10.17
C THR A 73 11.54 -3.25 10.13
N GLU A 74 12.86 -3.09 10.04
CA GLU A 74 13.81 -4.21 10.07
C GLU A 74 13.87 -4.88 11.46
N GLU A 75 13.75 -4.12 12.56
CA GLU A 75 13.63 -4.67 13.91
C GLU A 75 12.42 -5.60 14.03
N VAL A 76 11.26 -5.16 13.56
CA VAL A 76 10.02 -5.95 13.55
C VAL A 76 10.15 -7.18 12.67
N ARG A 77 10.72 -7.05 11.47
CA ARG A 77 10.96 -8.17 10.54
C ARG A 77 11.79 -9.28 11.20
N ALA A 78 12.93 -8.89 11.74
CA ALA A 78 13.84 -9.84 12.39
C ALA A 78 13.17 -10.53 13.58
N ALA A 79 12.41 -9.79 14.40
CA ALA A 79 11.67 -10.35 15.51
C ALA A 79 10.56 -11.31 15.09
N ALA A 80 9.80 -10.97 14.03
CA ALA A 80 8.75 -11.82 13.48
C ALA A 80 9.32 -13.14 12.92
N GLU A 81 10.39 -13.04 12.15
CA GLU A 81 11.09 -14.20 11.59
C GLU A 81 11.63 -15.11 12.72
N HIS A 82 12.27 -14.52 13.73
CA HIS A 82 12.76 -15.26 14.88
C HIS A 82 11.61 -15.94 15.66
N ALA A 83 10.52 -15.25 15.91
CA ALA A 83 9.37 -15.80 16.62
C ALA A 83 8.77 -17.00 15.87
N LEU A 84 8.51 -16.85 14.55
CA LEU A 84 7.92 -17.92 13.75
C LEU A 84 8.85 -19.13 13.64
N ARG A 85 10.15 -18.92 13.44
CA ARG A 85 11.12 -20.03 13.45
C ARG A 85 11.18 -20.74 14.79
N THR A 86 11.08 -20.00 15.89
CA THR A 86 11.10 -20.59 17.24
C THR A 86 9.83 -21.39 17.54
N VAL A 87 8.67 -20.89 17.10
CA VAL A 87 7.37 -21.54 17.33
C VAL A 87 7.18 -22.78 16.45
N TYR A 88 7.52 -22.69 15.17
CA TYR A 88 7.24 -23.75 14.19
C TYR A 88 8.44 -24.63 13.84
N GLY A 89 9.67 -24.20 14.23
CA GLY A 89 10.88 -24.99 14.05
C GLY A 89 11.34 -25.60 15.38
N TYR A 90 11.35 -26.92 15.46
CA TYR A 90 11.86 -27.62 16.63
C TYR A 90 12.60 -28.90 16.26
N GLN A 91 13.56 -29.27 17.10
CA GLN A 91 14.27 -30.52 16.98
C GLN A 91 13.80 -31.47 18.08
N LEU A 92 13.50 -32.72 17.71
CA LEU A 92 13.02 -33.74 18.65
C LEU A 92 13.98 -33.93 19.83
N LYS A 93 15.29 -33.87 19.58
CA LYS A 93 16.33 -34.01 20.60
C LYS A 93 16.32 -32.91 21.66
N ASP A 94 15.82 -31.71 21.30
CA ASP A 94 15.83 -30.50 22.12
C ASP A 94 14.41 -30.11 22.61
N ILE A 95 13.42 -30.97 22.38
CA ILE A 95 12.01 -30.68 22.61
C ILE A 95 11.65 -30.34 24.06
N ASP A 96 12.44 -30.80 25.04
CA ASP A 96 12.23 -30.48 26.46
C ASP A 96 12.46 -28.99 26.74
N GLY A 97 13.32 -28.32 25.98
CA GLY A 97 13.56 -26.88 26.04
C GLY A 97 12.57 -26.02 25.24
N TYR A 98 11.74 -26.62 24.43
CA TYR A 98 10.87 -25.95 23.48
C TYR A 98 9.94 -24.92 24.16
N GLN A 99 9.21 -25.32 25.19
CA GLN A 99 8.29 -24.42 25.92
C GLN A 99 9.00 -23.17 26.47
N ALA A 100 10.18 -23.35 27.04
CA ALA A 100 10.97 -22.25 27.55
C ALA A 100 11.43 -21.28 26.42
N ALA A 101 11.91 -21.83 25.31
CA ALA A 101 12.33 -21.03 24.16
C ALA A 101 11.17 -20.24 23.55
N VAL A 102 10.05 -20.91 23.26
CA VAL A 102 8.87 -20.28 22.65
C VAL A 102 8.27 -19.23 23.56
N SER A 103 8.26 -19.45 24.87
CA SER A 103 7.76 -18.49 25.84
C SER A 103 8.51 -17.14 25.84
N GLN A 104 9.72 -17.10 25.34
CA GLN A 104 10.53 -15.87 25.24
C GLN A 104 10.15 -14.96 24.08
N VAL A 105 9.50 -15.50 23.06
CA VAL A 105 9.12 -14.82 21.82
C VAL A 105 7.62 -14.55 21.72
N LEU A 106 6.82 -15.03 22.67
CA LEU A 106 5.37 -14.89 22.69
C LEU A 106 4.85 -13.96 23.78
N THR A 107 3.72 -13.33 23.50
CA THR A 107 2.91 -12.57 24.45
C THR A 107 1.41 -12.76 24.17
N GLY A 108 0.54 -12.17 24.96
CA GLY A 108 -0.89 -12.15 24.74
C GLY A 108 -1.52 -13.51 24.51
N LYS A 109 -2.31 -13.64 23.45
CA LYS A 109 -3.09 -14.83 23.12
C LYS A 109 -2.20 -16.04 22.84
N MET A 110 -1.17 -15.88 21.99
CA MET A 110 -0.26 -16.99 21.66
C MET A 110 0.44 -17.53 22.91
N ARG A 111 0.81 -16.67 23.86
CA ARG A 111 1.41 -17.10 25.11
C ARG A 111 0.43 -17.90 25.97
N ALA A 112 -0.82 -17.46 26.08
CA ALA A 112 -1.86 -18.16 26.83
C ALA A 112 -2.18 -19.55 26.20
N GLU A 113 -2.20 -19.64 24.89
CA GLU A 113 -2.38 -20.90 24.17
C GLU A 113 -1.20 -21.85 24.38
N LEU A 114 0.04 -21.34 24.32
CA LEU A 114 1.23 -22.15 24.65
C LEU A 114 1.11 -22.72 26.05
N ASP A 115 0.82 -21.88 27.05
CA ASP A 115 0.73 -22.30 28.44
C ASP A 115 -0.37 -23.37 28.67
N SER A 116 -1.45 -23.34 27.84
CA SER A 116 -2.56 -24.29 27.93
C SER A 116 -2.25 -25.63 27.26
N TYR A 117 -1.52 -25.63 26.12
CA TYR A 117 -1.40 -26.82 25.28
C TYR A 117 0.02 -27.38 25.15
N ALA A 118 1.05 -26.71 25.71
CA ALA A 118 2.45 -27.09 25.53
C ALA A 118 2.73 -28.55 25.89
N ALA A 119 2.24 -28.99 27.05
CA ALA A 119 2.47 -30.38 27.54
C ALA A 119 1.89 -31.42 26.57
N THR A 120 0.67 -31.18 26.08
CA THR A 120 0.01 -32.08 25.12
C THR A 120 0.74 -32.07 23.76
N THR A 121 1.14 -30.90 23.29
CA THR A 121 1.87 -30.73 22.04
C THR A 121 3.23 -31.43 22.09
N ILE A 122 4.00 -31.21 23.15
CA ILE A 122 5.31 -31.83 23.36
C ILE A 122 5.17 -33.37 23.41
N SER A 123 4.13 -33.88 24.12
CA SER A 123 3.88 -35.32 24.19
C SER A 123 3.56 -35.90 22.79
N ALA A 124 2.73 -35.22 22.00
CA ALA A 124 2.42 -35.64 20.64
C ALA A 124 3.65 -35.63 19.73
N ILE A 125 4.50 -34.61 19.82
CA ILE A 125 5.76 -34.53 19.07
C ILE A 125 6.69 -35.68 19.42
N LYS A 126 6.85 -36.00 20.70
CA LYS A 126 7.66 -37.13 21.16
C LYS A 126 7.13 -38.46 20.65
N GLN A 127 5.81 -38.65 20.62
CA GLN A 127 5.19 -39.86 20.06
C GLN A 127 5.37 -39.97 18.53
N ALA A 128 5.24 -38.84 17.81
CA ALA A 128 5.42 -38.84 16.36
C ALA A 128 6.89 -39.09 15.97
N GLY A 129 7.84 -38.68 16.82
CA GLY A 129 9.26 -38.82 16.55
C GLY A 129 9.72 -37.91 15.40
N THR A 130 9.11 -36.71 15.28
CA THR A 130 9.37 -35.77 14.18
C THR A 130 10.05 -34.51 14.64
N SER A 131 10.91 -33.97 13.80
CA SER A 131 11.43 -32.61 13.89
C SER A 131 10.77 -31.74 12.82
N THR A 132 10.78 -30.42 13.01
CA THR A 132 10.30 -29.51 11.98
C THR A 132 11.31 -28.39 11.76
N GLU A 133 11.34 -27.88 10.51
CA GLU A 133 12.05 -26.69 10.13
C GLU A 133 11.05 -25.66 9.58
N ALA A 134 11.17 -24.42 10.03
CA ALA A 134 10.33 -23.32 9.57
C ALA A 134 11.14 -22.35 8.70
N HIS A 135 10.66 -22.14 7.49
CA HIS A 135 11.13 -21.13 6.55
C HIS A 135 10.11 -19.99 6.48
N VAL A 136 10.61 -18.76 6.61
CA VAL A 136 9.79 -17.55 6.74
C VAL A 136 10.24 -16.57 5.66
N GLU A 137 9.50 -16.54 4.53
CA GLU A 137 9.77 -15.62 3.43
C GLU A 137 8.53 -15.42 2.54
N PRO A 138 8.35 -14.26 1.92
CA PRO A 138 8.89 -12.94 2.29
C PRO A 138 8.23 -12.40 3.55
N VAL A 139 8.92 -11.52 4.28
CA VAL A 139 8.37 -10.82 5.45
C VAL A 139 8.03 -9.39 5.06
N GLY A 140 6.75 -9.05 5.06
CA GLY A 140 6.26 -7.69 4.80
C GLY A 140 5.59 -7.10 6.03
N VAL A 141 6.11 -5.98 6.55
CA VAL A 141 5.45 -5.23 7.62
C VAL A 141 4.36 -4.36 6.99
N THR A 142 3.09 -4.69 7.27
CA THR A 142 1.92 -4.01 6.70
C THR A 142 1.47 -2.84 7.57
N LYS A 143 1.70 -2.94 8.87
CA LYS A 143 1.40 -1.89 9.83
C LYS A 143 2.47 -1.85 10.93
N LEU A 144 2.90 -0.63 11.29
CA LEU A 144 3.86 -0.40 12.36
C LEU A 144 3.48 0.87 13.11
N THR A 145 3.32 0.74 14.43
CA THR A 145 3.14 1.82 15.40
C THR A 145 4.22 1.74 16.47
N GLY A 146 4.18 2.60 17.48
CA GLY A 146 5.19 2.60 18.54
C GLY A 146 5.27 1.28 19.32
N ASP A 147 4.15 0.56 19.47
CA ASP A 147 4.04 -0.65 20.30
C ASP A 147 3.38 -1.85 19.60
N ARG A 148 2.88 -1.69 18.37
CA ARG A 148 2.18 -2.75 17.62
C ARG A 148 2.65 -2.81 16.19
N ALA A 149 2.74 -4.03 15.65
CA ALA A 149 2.99 -4.24 14.24
C ALA A 149 2.14 -5.41 13.71
N GLU A 150 1.84 -5.35 12.41
CA GLU A 150 1.24 -6.42 11.65
C GLU A 150 2.20 -6.82 10.54
N VAL A 151 2.47 -8.12 10.45
CA VAL A 151 3.47 -8.66 9.53
C VAL A 151 2.83 -9.77 8.69
N LEU A 152 2.87 -9.62 7.38
CA LEU A 152 2.45 -10.64 6.42
C LEU A 152 3.65 -11.49 6.03
N VAL A 153 3.49 -12.79 6.15
CA VAL A 153 4.57 -13.77 5.92
C VAL A 153 4.05 -14.93 5.10
N ASN A 154 4.88 -15.48 4.24
CA ASN A 154 4.68 -16.83 3.74
C ASN A 154 5.49 -17.80 4.61
N LEU A 155 4.78 -18.63 5.38
CA LEU A 155 5.38 -19.60 6.29
C LEU A 155 5.41 -20.98 5.62
N VAL A 156 6.59 -21.57 5.56
CA VAL A 156 6.80 -22.94 5.09
C VAL A 156 7.31 -23.78 6.26
N VAL A 157 6.57 -24.81 6.62
CA VAL A 157 6.96 -25.77 7.68
C VAL A 157 7.20 -27.12 7.06
N SER A 158 8.39 -27.66 7.19
CA SER A 158 8.79 -28.97 6.71
C SER A 158 9.03 -29.91 7.86
N ALA A 159 8.37 -31.06 7.85
CA ALA A 159 8.55 -32.12 8.85
C ALA A 159 9.56 -33.14 8.37
N GLU A 160 10.37 -33.62 9.30
CA GLU A 160 11.40 -34.66 9.07
C GLU A 160 11.32 -35.73 10.16
N LYS A 161 11.52 -36.98 9.79
CA LYS A 161 11.64 -38.12 10.71
C LYS A 161 12.82 -39.00 10.31
N ASP A 162 13.73 -39.23 11.26
CA ASP A 162 14.95 -40.04 11.07
C ASP A 162 15.80 -39.58 9.85
N GLY A 163 15.88 -38.27 9.61
CA GLY A 163 16.62 -37.68 8.48
C GLY A 163 15.87 -37.74 7.15
N ILE A 164 14.62 -38.18 7.13
CA ILE A 164 13.81 -38.29 5.92
C ILE A 164 12.70 -37.24 5.95
N ALA A 165 12.67 -36.39 4.92
CA ALA A 165 11.58 -35.42 4.73
C ALA A 165 10.23 -36.14 4.60
N GLN A 166 9.24 -35.71 5.38
CA GLN A 166 7.90 -36.31 5.42
C GLN A 166 6.91 -35.45 4.65
N GLN A 167 6.65 -34.26 5.15
CA GLN A 167 5.64 -33.36 4.65
C GLN A 167 6.12 -31.92 4.74
N SER A 168 5.72 -31.10 3.78
CA SER A 168 5.89 -29.66 3.82
C SER A 168 4.54 -28.98 3.61
N VAL A 169 4.24 -27.97 4.44
CA VAL A 169 3.04 -27.14 4.33
C VAL A 169 3.49 -25.71 4.18
N ALA A 170 2.87 -24.99 3.25
CA ALA A 170 3.17 -23.58 3.02
C ALA A 170 1.87 -22.77 2.95
N GLY A 171 1.87 -21.57 3.50
CA GLY A 171 0.73 -20.67 3.42
C GLY A 171 1.04 -19.26 3.95
N PRO A 172 0.25 -18.28 3.51
CA PRO A 172 0.33 -16.94 4.03
C PRO A 172 -0.29 -16.85 5.44
N VAL A 173 0.41 -16.21 6.35
CA VAL A 173 -0.07 -15.92 7.71
C VAL A 173 0.12 -14.45 8.04
N VAL A 174 -0.75 -13.92 8.86
CA VAL A 174 -0.63 -12.56 9.41
C VAL A 174 -0.27 -12.68 10.88
N LEU A 175 0.91 -12.20 11.22
CA LEU A 175 1.43 -12.19 12.57
C LEU A 175 1.21 -10.81 13.19
N GLN A 176 0.53 -10.77 14.35
CA GLN A 176 0.41 -9.56 15.14
C GLN A 176 1.53 -9.53 16.19
N MET A 177 2.25 -8.42 16.22
CA MET A 177 3.38 -8.22 17.12
C MET A 177 3.08 -7.11 18.12
N ARG A 178 3.58 -7.27 19.33
CA ARG A 178 3.52 -6.25 20.39
C ARG A 178 4.90 -5.98 20.94
N LYS A 179 5.20 -4.71 21.17
CA LYS A 179 6.44 -4.31 21.87
C LYS A 179 6.22 -4.34 23.39
N VAL A 180 6.96 -5.20 24.07
CA VAL A 180 6.92 -5.36 25.52
C VAL A 180 8.34 -5.23 26.06
N ASP A 181 8.56 -4.31 26.99
CA ASP A 181 9.88 -4.03 27.57
C ASP A 181 10.98 -3.81 26.51
N GLY A 182 10.62 -3.07 25.44
CA GLY A 182 11.52 -2.76 24.34
C GLY A 182 11.75 -3.88 23.33
N ARG A 183 11.15 -5.06 23.48
CA ARG A 183 11.28 -6.20 22.57
C ARG A 183 9.97 -6.48 21.83
N TRP A 184 10.06 -6.81 20.54
CA TRP A 184 8.91 -7.26 19.76
C TRP A 184 8.63 -8.73 20.01
N LEU A 185 7.40 -9.05 20.44
CA LEU A 185 6.93 -10.40 20.73
C LEU A 185 5.69 -10.70 19.88
N ALA A 186 5.51 -11.96 19.48
CA ALA A 186 4.32 -12.39 18.76
C ALA A 186 3.12 -12.49 19.73
N GLU A 187 2.02 -11.80 19.38
CA GLU A 187 0.80 -11.71 20.20
C GLU A 187 -0.31 -12.62 19.68
N ASP A 188 -0.53 -12.64 18.38
CA ASP A 188 -1.56 -13.45 17.70
C ASP A 188 -1.14 -13.81 16.29
N ILE A 189 -1.67 -14.90 15.76
CA ILE A 189 -1.50 -15.33 14.38
C ILE A 189 -2.87 -15.58 13.77
N VAL A 190 -3.07 -15.04 12.55
CA VAL A 190 -4.32 -15.18 11.81
C VAL A 190 -4.03 -15.79 10.46
N ASP A 191 -4.59 -16.96 10.20
CA ASP A 191 -4.56 -17.60 8.89
C ASP A 191 -5.47 -16.84 7.91
N ARG A 192 -5.03 -16.69 6.67
CA ARG A 192 -5.82 -16.07 5.60
C ARG A 192 -6.04 -17.03 4.43
#